data_530f0b9b3f7e41dbb9686b3bb02fa4cc
#
_entry.id   530f0b9b3f7e41dbb9686b3bb02fa4cc
#
_cell.length_a   1.000
_cell.length_b   1.000
_cell.length_c   1.000
_cell.angle_alpha   90.00
_cell.angle_beta   90.00
_cell.angle_gamma   90.00
#
_symmetry.space_group_name_H-M   'P 1'
#
loop_
_entity.id
_entity.type
_entity.pdbx_description
1 polymer ?
#
loop_
_entity_poly.entity_id
_entity_poly.type
_entity_poly.pdbx_seq_one_letter_code
_entity_poly.pdbx_strand_id
1 'polypeptide(L)'
;MHTSVALDFFLPGQTVRSLTPLGEGNINHTWLVVPDRGEPVVLQRLHPQVFADPRAVMANMRLVTRHLAAADPPITFRLCTSPDGADCFVDAAGCCWRLLSHIGPARTLAPPLTAPQVRAIGGLLGRFHHLVADLDPDSLADPLPDFHITPRYLAQYDTLDPRRPPRNELERFCADTIETHRSGAGSLEAARDRLRLQVIHGDPKSTNVLFAAGEDRAIALIDLDTVKPGLLLHDLGDCLRSCCNRLGEEGEQGEGEPFAADLFQALLAGYRDTAGDLLGPADRSFLVESARLISYELGLRFFTD
;
A
#
# COMPACT_ATOMS: atom_id res chain seq x y z
N MET A 1 18.01 -11.87 19.02
CA MET A 1 17.50 -11.73 20.38
C MET A 1 16.05 -11.20 20.42
N HIS A 2 15.70 -10.17 19.68
CA HIS A 2 14.32 -9.60 19.69
C HIS A 2 13.27 -10.51 19.02
N THR A 3 13.59 -11.18 17.91
CA THR A 3 12.68 -12.10 17.23
C THR A 3 12.26 -13.30 18.08
N SER A 4 13.17 -13.85 18.90
CA SER A 4 12.85 -15.00 19.77
C SER A 4 11.86 -14.63 20.88
N VAL A 5 11.96 -13.42 21.42
CA VAL A 5 11.02 -12.93 22.46
C VAL A 5 9.64 -12.70 21.87
N ALA A 6 9.56 -12.12 20.65
CA ALA A 6 8.29 -11.91 19.95
C ALA A 6 7.65 -13.27 19.59
N LEU A 7 8.43 -14.23 19.13
CA LEU A 7 7.93 -15.57 18.83
C LEU A 7 7.41 -16.29 20.08
N ASP A 8 8.14 -16.19 21.22
CA ASP A 8 7.68 -16.79 22.48
C ASP A 8 6.38 -16.15 22.99
N PHE A 9 6.18 -14.86 22.74
CA PHE A 9 4.94 -14.16 23.06
C PHE A 9 3.74 -14.70 22.25
N PHE A 10 3.87 -14.88 20.94
CA PHE A 10 2.77 -15.32 20.07
C PHE A 10 2.61 -16.83 20.04
N LEU A 11 3.69 -17.60 20.17
CA LEU A 11 3.76 -19.05 20.00
C LEU A 11 4.48 -19.69 21.22
N PRO A 12 4.00 -19.47 22.45
CA PRO A 12 4.71 -19.93 23.64
C PRO A 12 4.87 -21.45 23.66
N GLY A 13 6.10 -21.88 23.92
CA GLY A 13 6.45 -23.30 24.00
C GLY A 13 6.45 -24.03 22.65
N GLN A 14 6.30 -23.33 21.54
CA GLN A 14 6.46 -23.92 20.21
C GLN A 14 7.92 -23.86 19.75
N THR A 15 8.39 -24.93 19.15
CA THR A 15 9.66 -24.93 18.43
C THR A 15 9.46 -24.38 17.02
N VAL A 16 10.36 -23.52 16.57
CA VAL A 16 10.38 -22.99 15.20
C VAL A 16 11.35 -23.80 14.35
N ARG A 17 10.88 -24.43 13.30
CA ARG A 17 11.70 -25.20 12.35
C ARG A 17 12.58 -24.32 11.49
N SER A 18 12.02 -23.19 11.00
CA SER A 18 12.77 -22.20 10.24
C SER A 18 12.23 -20.79 10.47
N LEU A 19 13.14 -19.83 10.43
CA LEU A 19 12.91 -18.40 10.47
C LEU A 19 13.74 -17.78 9.34
N THR A 20 13.09 -17.36 8.27
CA THR A 20 13.77 -16.82 7.09
C THR A 20 13.24 -15.44 6.77
N PRO A 21 14.10 -14.47 6.40
CA PRO A 21 13.64 -13.18 5.89
C PRO A 21 12.67 -13.38 4.73
N LEU A 22 11.60 -12.58 4.68
CA LEU A 22 10.57 -12.64 3.67
C LEU A 22 10.39 -11.27 3.01
N GLY A 23 10.76 -11.19 1.72
CA GLY A 23 10.70 -9.96 0.94
C GLY A 23 11.85 -8.99 1.24
N GLU A 24 11.94 -7.96 0.41
CA GLU A 24 12.93 -6.87 0.50
C GLU A 24 12.27 -5.56 0.96
N GLY A 25 11.21 -5.65 1.78
CA GLY A 25 10.44 -4.49 2.22
C GLY A 25 11.31 -3.43 2.90
N ASN A 26 11.24 -2.20 2.40
CA ASN A 26 12.07 -1.08 2.86
C ASN A 26 11.64 -0.53 4.24
N ILE A 27 10.43 -0.83 4.70
CA ILE A 27 9.85 -0.25 5.91
C ILE A 27 9.85 -1.28 7.04
N ASN A 28 9.13 -2.39 6.89
CA ASN A 28 8.99 -3.38 7.95
C ASN A 28 9.98 -4.53 7.79
N HIS A 29 10.56 -4.99 8.89
CA HIS A 29 11.29 -6.25 8.87
C HIS A 29 10.31 -7.42 8.94
N THR A 30 10.39 -8.31 7.96
CA THR A 30 9.44 -9.42 7.78
C THR A 30 10.16 -10.75 7.72
N TRP A 31 9.61 -11.77 8.39
CA TRP A 31 10.13 -13.12 8.39
C TRP A 31 9.01 -14.14 8.17
N LEU A 32 9.30 -15.15 7.34
CA LEU A 32 8.52 -16.37 7.29
C LEU A 32 8.93 -17.26 8.46
N VAL A 33 7.96 -17.65 9.26
CA VAL A 33 8.12 -18.55 10.41
C VAL A 33 7.43 -19.86 10.09
N VAL A 34 8.16 -20.95 10.13
CA VAL A 34 7.59 -22.30 10.04
C VAL A 34 7.67 -22.93 11.43
N PRO A 35 6.54 -22.97 12.16
CA PRO A 35 6.51 -23.61 13.47
C PRO A 35 6.58 -25.13 13.34
N ASP A 36 6.87 -25.82 14.43
CA ASP A 36 6.88 -27.28 14.49
C ASP A 36 5.46 -27.86 14.33
N ARG A 37 4.46 -27.10 14.79
CA ARG A 37 3.05 -27.46 14.68
C ARG A 37 2.25 -26.28 14.13
N GLY A 38 1.28 -26.58 13.25
CA GLY A 38 0.41 -25.60 12.62
C GLY A 38 0.95 -25.10 11.28
N GLU A 39 0.29 -24.11 10.73
CA GLU A 39 0.60 -23.52 9.44
C GLU A 39 1.74 -22.48 9.55
N PRO A 40 2.47 -22.23 8.46
CA PRO A 40 3.41 -21.14 8.40
C PRO A 40 2.76 -19.80 8.72
N VAL A 41 3.50 -18.91 9.37
CA VAL A 41 3.05 -17.56 9.73
C VAL A 41 4.12 -16.53 9.37
N VAL A 42 3.71 -15.27 9.31
CA VAL A 42 4.59 -14.14 8.99
C VAL A 42 4.77 -13.27 10.25
N LEU A 43 6.00 -13.21 10.75
CA LEU A 43 6.37 -12.29 11.84
C LEU A 43 6.83 -10.97 11.24
N GLN A 44 6.28 -9.86 11.71
CA GLN A 44 6.69 -8.52 11.29
C GLN A 44 7.06 -7.65 12.49
N ARG A 45 8.08 -6.83 12.29
CA ARG A 45 8.44 -5.72 13.17
C ARG A 45 8.17 -4.41 12.46
N LEU A 46 7.26 -3.60 12.99
CA LEU A 46 6.93 -2.29 12.44
C LEU A 46 8.11 -1.33 12.61
N HIS A 47 8.30 -0.47 11.60
CA HIS A 47 9.36 0.54 11.65
C HIS A 47 8.94 1.72 12.54
N PRO A 48 9.65 1.99 13.65
CA PRO A 48 9.19 2.95 14.67
C PRO A 48 9.28 4.41 14.21
N GLN A 49 10.05 4.72 13.16
CA GLN A 49 10.20 6.08 12.64
C GLN A 49 9.14 6.42 11.58
N VAL A 50 8.52 5.42 10.96
CA VAL A 50 7.50 5.63 9.92
C VAL A 50 6.12 5.79 10.55
N PHE A 51 5.78 4.93 11.51
CA PHE A 51 4.50 4.96 12.19
C PHE A 51 4.67 5.49 13.60
N ALA A 52 4.32 6.76 13.80
CA ALA A 52 4.42 7.42 15.11
C ALA A 52 3.48 6.79 16.15
N ASP A 53 2.33 6.24 15.70
CA ASP A 53 1.39 5.51 16.53
C ASP A 53 1.13 4.09 15.99
N PRO A 54 1.97 3.10 16.35
CA PRO A 54 1.74 1.71 15.96
C PRO A 54 0.42 1.12 16.47
N ARG A 55 -0.17 1.69 17.54
CA ARG A 55 -1.45 1.23 18.08
C ARG A 55 -2.60 1.60 17.15
N ALA A 56 -2.56 2.77 16.54
CA ALA A 56 -3.51 3.19 15.53
C ALA A 56 -3.44 2.27 14.29
N VAL A 57 -2.23 1.95 13.80
CA VAL A 57 -2.02 0.96 12.73
C VAL A 57 -2.68 -0.37 13.07
N MET A 58 -2.40 -0.91 14.27
CA MET A 58 -2.94 -2.21 14.69
C MET A 58 -4.45 -2.18 14.91
N ALA A 59 -5.01 -1.06 15.38
CA ALA A 59 -6.46 -0.91 15.54
C ALA A 59 -7.18 -0.95 14.19
N ASN A 60 -6.69 -0.18 13.20
CA ASN A 60 -7.23 -0.18 11.84
C ASN A 60 -7.11 -1.57 11.20
N MET A 61 -5.93 -2.17 11.27
CA MET A 61 -5.68 -3.50 10.71
C MET A 61 -6.60 -4.56 11.33
N ARG A 62 -6.81 -4.53 12.64
CA ARG A 62 -7.74 -5.43 13.34
C ARG A 62 -9.18 -5.25 12.85
N LEU A 63 -9.62 -3.99 12.72
CA LEU A 63 -10.96 -3.68 12.25
C LEU A 63 -11.18 -4.20 10.83
N VAL A 64 -10.27 -3.85 9.91
CA VAL A 64 -10.39 -4.21 8.50
C VAL A 64 -10.23 -5.72 8.28
N THR A 65 -9.25 -6.37 8.90
CA THR A 65 -9.06 -7.83 8.72
C THR A 65 -10.22 -8.64 9.30
N ARG A 66 -10.83 -8.20 10.41
CA ARG A 66 -12.04 -8.83 10.93
C ARG A 66 -13.24 -8.65 10.03
N HIS A 67 -13.40 -7.45 9.47
CA HIS A 67 -14.48 -7.18 8.51
C HIS A 67 -14.33 -8.03 7.26
N LEU A 68 -13.12 -8.14 6.73
CA LEU A 68 -12.81 -8.96 5.55
C LEU A 68 -12.76 -10.47 5.81
N ALA A 69 -12.82 -10.91 7.06
CA ALA A 69 -12.75 -12.34 7.40
C ALA A 69 -13.92 -13.19 6.85
N ALA A 70 -15.05 -12.57 6.54
CA ALA A 70 -16.21 -13.22 5.93
C ALA A 70 -16.09 -13.38 4.40
N ALA A 71 -15.08 -12.78 3.77
CA ALA A 71 -14.87 -12.87 2.32
C ALA A 71 -14.47 -14.29 1.90
N ASP A 72 -15.14 -14.83 0.90
CA ASP A 72 -14.83 -16.12 0.30
C ASP A 72 -14.59 -15.96 -1.23
N PRO A 73 -13.41 -16.27 -1.73
CA PRO A 73 -12.19 -16.59 -0.98
C PRO A 73 -11.65 -15.39 -0.19
N PRO A 74 -10.80 -15.60 0.84
CA PRO A 74 -10.14 -14.50 1.55
C PRO A 74 -9.32 -13.62 0.60
N ILE A 75 -9.24 -12.31 0.90
CA ILE A 75 -8.51 -11.34 0.06
C ILE A 75 -7.34 -10.68 0.78
N THR A 76 -7.08 -11.07 2.01
CA THR A 76 -5.94 -10.62 2.80
C THR A 76 -5.61 -11.64 3.90
N PHE A 77 -4.53 -11.39 4.63
CA PHE A 77 -4.12 -12.19 5.78
C PHE A 77 -5.06 -12.00 6.99
N ARG A 78 -4.90 -12.87 7.98
CA ARG A 78 -5.50 -12.72 9.31
C ARG A 78 -4.43 -12.32 10.32
N LEU A 79 -4.80 -11.47 11.28
CA LEU A 79 -3.99 -11.24 12.47
C LEU A 79 -4.02 -12.51 13.35
N CYS A 80 -2.82 -12.98 13.74
CA CYS A 80 -2.67 -14.04 14.71
C CYS A 80 -2.47 -13.40 16.09
N THR A 81 -3.20 -13.91 17.09
CA THR A 81 -3.13 -13.39 18.47
C THR A 81 -2.30 -14.31 19.35
N SER A 82 -1.75 -13.74 20.42
CA SER A 82 -1.21 -14.52 21.54
C SER A 82 -2.32 -15.34 22.22
N PRO A 83 -2.00 -16.31 23.06
CA PRO A 83 -3.00 -17.05 23.85
C PRO A 83 -3.93 -16.16 24.69
N ASP A 84 -3.44 -15.00 25.14
CA ASP A 84 -4.20 -14.01 25.91
C ASP A 84 -5.01 -13.06 25.00
N GLY A 85 -4.99 -13.27 23.67
CA GLY A 85 -5.75 -12.50 22.70
C GLY A 85 -5.11 -11.19 22.24
N ALA A 86 -3.85 -10.92 22.59
CA ALA A 86 -3.13 -9.74 22.11
C ALA A 86 -2.64 -9.95 20.67
N ASP A 87 -2.83 -8.96 19.82
CA ASP A 87 -2.44 -8.98 18.39
C ASP A 87 -1.14 -8.22 18.10
N CYS A 88 -0.57 -7.58 19.10
CA CYS A 88 0.76 -6.98 19.01
C CYS A 88 1.55 -7.17 20.30
N PHE A 89 2.87 -7.19 20.14
CA PHE A 89 3.85 -7.22 21.22
C PHE A 89 4.79 -6.02 21.07
N VAL A 90 4.98 -5.27 22.17
CA VAL A 90 5.95 -4.16 22.19
C VAL A 90 7.17 -4.61 22.98
N ASP A 91 8.32 -4.64 22.32
CA ASP A 91 9.58 -5.06 22.97
C ASP A 91 10.17 -3.94 23.85
N ALA A 92 11.24 -4.26 24.57
CA ALA A 92 11.92 -3.32 25.48
C ALA A 92 12.53 -2.11 24.77
N ALA A 93 12.70 -2.17 23.45
CA ALA A 93 13.16 -1.04 22.62
C ALA A 93 11.98 -0.20 22.07
N GLY A 94 10.74 -0.54 22.42
CA GLY A 94 9.53 0.13 21.95
C GLY A 94 9.08 -0.29 20.55
N CYS A 95 9.71 -1.31 19.94
CA CYS A 95 9.29 -1.80 18.64
C CYS A 95 8.03 -2.66 18.74
N CYS A 96 7.06 -2.39 17.88
CA CYS A 96 5.84 -3.17 17.78
C CYS A 96 6.05 -4.38 16.86
N TRP A 97 5.67 -5.56 17.33
CA TRP A 97 5.71 -6.83 16.62
C TRP A 97 4.30 -7.38 16.44
N ARG A 98 4.06 -8.01 15.31
CA ARG A 98 2.79 -8.68 15.01
C ARG A 98 3.02 -10.00 14.29
N LEU A 99 2.05 -10.89 14.39
CA LEU A 99 2.04 -12.17 13.71
C LEU A 99 0.85 -12.24 12.77
N LEU A 100 1.08 -12.63 11.51
CA LEU A 100 0.08 -12.70 10.45
C LEU A 100 0.00 -14.13 9.93
N SER A 101 -1.16 -14.56 9.43
CA SER A 101 -1.25 -15.81 8.69
C SER A 101 -0.45 -15.70 7.40
N HIS A 102 0.29 -16.75 7.05
CA HIS A 102 0.94 -16.85 5.74
C HIS A 102 -0.09 -17.14 4.65
N ILE A 103 0.04 -16.49 3.50
CA ILE A 103 -0.76 -16.76 2.29
C ILE A 103 0.15 -17.42 1.28
N GLY A 104 -0.07 -18.69 1.01
CA GLY A 104 0.77 -19.41 0.07
C GLY A 104 0.11 -20.72 -0.42
N PRO A 105 0.65 -21.27 -1.53
CA PRO A 105 1.79 -20.79 -2.30
C PRO A 105 1.43 -19.55 -3.14
N ALA A 106 2.19 -18.48 -2.96
CA ALA A 106 1.96 -17.18 -3.62
C ALA A 106 3.27 -16.51 -4.01
N ARG A 107 3.18 -15.51 -4.91
CA ARG A 107 4.30 -14.67 -5.34
C ARG A 107 3.85 -13.23 -5.50
N THR A 108 4.75 -12.28 -5.34
CA THR A 108 4.61 -10.90 -5.81
C THR A 108 5.13 -10.78 -7.24
N LEU A 109 4.67 -9.76 -7.96
CA LEU A 109 5.15 -9.45 -9.30
C LEU A 109 5.78 -8.06 -9.30
N ALA A 110 6.95 -7.96 -9.94
CA ALA A 110 7.60 -6.69 -10.23
C ALA A 110 7.32 -6.28 -11.69
N PRO A 111 7.29 -4.98 -12.01
CA PRO A 111 7.25 -4.51 -13.40
C PRO A 111 8.42 -5.07 -14.25
N PRO A 112 8.22 -5.25 -15.56
CA PRO A 112 7.01 -4.94 -16.32
C PRO A 112 5.91 -6.00 -16.15
N LEU A 113 4.67 -5.54 -15.98
CA LEU A 113 3.49 -6.38 -15.84
C LEU A 113 2.79 -6.59 -17.19
N THR A 114 2.05 -7.70 -17.31
CA THR A 114 1.17 -7.96 -18.47
C THR A 114 -0.24 -7.44 -18.25
N ALA A 115 -0.99 -7.19 -19.32
CA ALA A 115 -2.37 -6.73 -19.22
C ALA A 115 -3.30 -7.69 -18.44
N PRO A 116 -3.21 -9.04 -18.57
CA PRO A 116 -3.95 -9.95 -17.70
C PRO A 116 -3.63 -9.78 -16.21
N GLN A 117 -2.36 -9.62 -15.84
CA GLN A 117 -1.91 -9.41 -14.47
C GLN A 117 -2.46 -8.09 -13.91
N VAL A 118 -2.35 -7.01 -14.67
CA VAL A 118 -2.84 -5.68 -14.27
C VAL A 118 -4.37 -5.67 -14.15
N ARG A 119 -5.08 -6.38 -15.04
CA ARG A 119 -6.54 -6.58 -14.91
C ARG A 119 -6.89 -7.34 -13.62
N ALA A 120 -6.12 -8.37 -13.26
CA ALA A 120 -6.34 -9.12 -12.03
C ALA A 120 -6.10 -8.26 -10.78
N ILE A 121 -5.07 -7.39 -10.80
CA ILE A 121 -4.82 -6.39 -9.74
C ILE A 121 -6.02 -5.46 -9.60
N GLY A 122 -6.48 -4.87 -10.70
CA GLY A 122 -7.65 -3.98 -10.69
C GLY A 122 -8.89 -4.66 -10.12
N GLY A 123 -9.14 -5.93 -10.50
CA GLY A 123 -10.26 -6.72 -9.97
C GLY A 123 -10.15 -6.99 -8.47
N LEU A 124 -8.95 -7.28 -7.98
CA LEU A 124 -8.73 -7.49 -6.55
C LEU A 124 -8.89 -6.20 -5.74
N LEU A 125 -8.33 -5.08 -6.21
CA LEU A 125 -8.50 -3.77 -5.58
C LEU A 125 -9.98 -3.36 -5.54
N GLY A 126 -10.70 -3.54 -6.64
CA GLY A 126 -12.14 -3.29 -6.68
C GLY A 126 -12.90 -4.16 -5.68
N ARG A 127 -12.56 -5.44 -5.58
CA ARG A 127 -13.17 -6.34 -4.58
C ARG A 127 -12.88 -5.88 -3.15
N PHE A 128 -11.66 -5.44 -2.85
CA PHE A 128 -11.32 -4.85 -1.55
C PHE A 128 -12.21 -3.63 -1.27
N HIS A 129 -12.26 -2.66 -2.18
CA HIS A 129 -13.06 -1.45 -2.01
C HIS A 129 -14.57 -1.74 -1.85
N HIS A 130 -15.08 -2.73 -2.58
CA HIS A 130 -16.47 -3.14 -2.47
C HIS A 130 -16.77 -3.75 -1.09
N LEU A 131 -15.88 -4.61 -0.60
CA LEU A 131 -16.05 -5.29 0.68
C LEU A 131 -15.90 -4.34 1.88
N VAL A 132 -15.14 -3.26 1.79
CA VAL A 132 -15.00 -2.27 2.87
C VAL A 132 -15.91 -1.05 2.71
N ALA A 133 -16.79 -1.06 1.71
CA ALA A 133 -17.62 0.11 1.38
C ALA A 133 -18.69 0.44 2.44
N ASP A 134 -19.04 -0.51 3.28
CA ASP A 134 -19.98 -0.40 4.40
C ASP A 134 -19.29 -0.17 5.75
N LEU A 135 -17.94 -0.20 5.81
CA LEU A 135 -17.22 0.23 6.99
C LEU A 135 -17.33 1.75 7.15
N ASP A 136 -17.67 2.18 8.36
CA ASP A 136 -17.68 3.58 8.71
C ASP A 136 -16.23 4.14 8.70
N PRO A 137 -15.91 5.08 7.79
CA PRO A 137 -14.57 5.67 7.75
C PRO A 137 -14.15 6.33 9.07
N ASP A 138 -15.09 6.90 9.81
CA ASP A 138 -14.81 7.56 11.10
C ASP A 138 -14.42 6.58 12.21
N SER A 139 -14.60 5.28 11.99
CA SER A 139 -14.14 4.22 12.90
C SER A 139 -12.64 3.92 12.81
N LEU A 140 -11.96 4.45 11.79
CA LEU A 140 -10.51 4.28 11.59
C LEU A 140 -9.75 5.58 11.93
N ALA A 141 -8.57 5.41 12.50
CA ALA A 141 -7.62 6.51 12.65
C ALA A 141 -6.86 6.78 11.33
N ASP A 142 -6.19 7.93 11.22
CA ASP A 142 -5.17 8.14 10.18
C ASP A 142 -3.80 7.74 10.75
N PRO A 143 -3.23 6.57 10.37
CA PRO A 143 -1.97 6.08 10.93
C PRO A 143 -0.76 6.81 10.37
N LEU A 144 -0.94 7.54 9.27
CA LEU A 144 0.09 8.32 8.59
C LEU A 144 -0.53 9.65 8.16
N PRO A 145 -0.62 10.63 9.09
CA PRO A 145 -1.21 11.94 8.80
C PRO A 145 -0.60 12.60 7.57
N ASP A 146 -1.44 13.28 6.81
CA ASP A 146 -1.09 13.98 5.57
C ASP A 146 -0.70 13.06 4.38
N PHE A 147 -0.64 11.74 4.55
CA PHE A 147 -0.36 10.80 3.46
C PHE A 147 -1.44 10.88 2.37
N HIS A 148 -1.03 11.09 1.13
CA HIS A 148 -1.86 11.42 -0.05
C HIS A 148 -2.53 12.80 0.00
N ILE A 149 -2.05 13.70 0.84
CA ILE A 149 -2.44 15.11 0.81
C ILE A 149 -1.34 15.91 0.12
N THR A 150 -1.29 15.82 -1.19
CA THR A 150 -0.19 16.39 -2.02
C THR A 150 0.13 17.86 -1.72
N PRO A 151 -0.82 18.77 -1.39
CA PRO A 151 -0.50 20.13 -0.97
C PRO A 151 0.40 20.21 0.28
N ARG A 152 0.36 19.21 1.17
CA ARG A 152 1.22 19.17 2.36
C ARG A 152 2.68 18.90 2.00
N TYR A 153 2.91 17.95 1.08
CA TYR A 153 4.25 17.67 0.55
C TYR A 153 4.80 18.86 -0.24
N LEU A 154 3.96 19.55 -1.01
CA LEU A 154 4.37 20.76 -1.70
C LEU A 154 4.76 21.88 -0.72
N ALA A 155 4.03 22.02 0.38
CA ALA A 155 4.39 22.96 1.44
C ALA A 155 5.73 22.60 2.12
N GLN A 156 6.04 21.31 2.27
CA GLN A 156 7.36 20.86 2.76
C GLN A 156 8.46 21.19 1.75
N TYR A 157 8.26 20.93 0.46
CA TYR A 157 9.17 21.34 -0.60
C TYR A 157 9.45 22.84 -0.59
N ASP A 158 8.44 23.66 -0.34
CA ASP A 158 8.57 25.13 -0.27
C ASP A 158 9.43 25.62 0.92
N THR A 159 9.72 24.75 1.89
CA THR A 159 10.66 25.06 2.99
C THR A 159 12.12 24.92 2.60
N LEU A 160 12.42 24.25 1.47
CA LEU A 160 13.79 24.13 0.97
C LEU A 160 14.32 25.49 0.54
N ASP A 161 15.63 25.72 0.69
CA ASP A 161 16.23 26.99 0.28
C ASP A 161 16.17 27.16 -1.25
N PRO A 162 15.35 28.07 -1.77
CA PRO A 162 15.17 28.25 -3.22
C PRO A 162 16.44 28.77 -3.91
N ARG A 163 17.43 29.25 -3.16
CA ARG A 163 18.72 29.77 -3.68
C ARG A 163 19.76 28.66 -3.81
N ARG A 164 19.50 27.47 -3.28
CA ARG A 164 20.40 26.34 -3.43
C ARG A 164 20.43 25.89 -4.90
N PRO A 165 21.59 25.96 -5.57
CA PRO A 165 21.66 25.51 -6.94
C PRO A 165 21.50 23.97 -7.01
N PRO A 166 20.86 23.44 -8.06
CA PRO A 166 20.80 22.01 -8.29
C PRO A 166 22.21 21.41 -8.36
N ARG A 167 22.43 20.27 -7.73
CA ARG A 167 23.72 19.58 -7.66
C ARG A 167 24.13 18.96 -9.01
N ASN A 168 23.14 18.62 -9.84
CA ASN A 168 23.33 17.99 -11.15
C ASN A 168 22.12 18.24 -12.07
N GLU A 169 22.19 17.71 -13.30
CA GLU A 169 21.10 17.87 -14.28
C GLU A 169 19.81 17.14 -13.88
N LEU A 170 19.92 15.98 -13.21
CA LEU A 170 18.76 15.24 -12.74
C LEU A 170 18.00 16.04 -11.66
N GLU A 171 18.71 16.60 -10.69
CA GLU A 171 18.10 17.45 -9.65
C GLU A 171 17.41 18.69 -10.26
N ARG A 172 18.02 19.29 -11.28
CA ARG A 172 17.40 20.39 -12.04
C ARG A 172 16.12 19.94 -12.73
N PHE A 173 16.17 18.82 -13.45
CA PHE A 173 15.00 18.25 -14.14
C PHE A 173 13.85 17.98 -13.16
N CYS A 174 14.15 17.38 -11.99
CA CYS A 174 13.14 17.13 -10.96
C CYS A 174 12.53 18.44 -10.44
N ALA A 175 13.36 19.44 -10.12
CA ALA A 175 12.88 20.74 -9.64
C ALA A 175 12.00 21.45 -10.69
N ASP A 176 12.42 21.49 -11.95
CA ASP A 176 11.66 22.08 -13.05
C ASP A 176 10.32 21.33 -13.26
N THR A 177 10.32 20.01 -13.10
CA THR A 177 9.11 19.17 -13.20
C THR A 177 8.14 19.49 -12.05
N ILE A 178 8.65 19.62 -10.82
CA ILE A 178 7.84 19.99 -9.65
C ILE A 178 7.18 21.36 -9.89
N GLU A 179 7.93 22.36 -10.30
CA GLU A 179 7.41 23.70 -10.56
C GLU A 179 6.38 23.72 -11.71
N THR A 180 6.63 22.95 -12.76
CA THR A 180 5.72 22.86 -13.93
C THR A 180 4.34 22.32 -13.54
N HIS A 181 4.30 21.35 -12.64
CA HIS A 181 3.06 20.66 -12.25
C HIS A 181 2.47 21.15 -10.93
N ARG A 182 3.08 22.10 -10.26
CA ARG A 182 2.70 22.68 -8.97
C ARG A 182 1.22 23.06 -8.87
N SER A 183 0.67 23.68 -9.91
CA SER A 183 -0.71 24.17 -9.91
C SER A 183 -1.77 23.07 -9.80
N GLY A 184 -1.42 21.83 -10.18
CA GLY A 184 -2.29 20.65 -10.08
C GLY A 184 -2.28 19.98 -8.71
N ALA A 185 -1.35 20.33 -7.80
CA ALA A 185 -1.12 19.63 -6.54
C ALA A 185 -2.37 19.54 -5.65
N GLY A 186 -3.28 20.51 -5.71
CA GLY A 186 -4.51 20.53 -4.92
C GLY A 186 -5.76 20.03 -5.63
N SER A 187 -5.65 19.42 -6.80
CA SER A 187 -6.80 19.09 -7.66
C SER A 187 -7.81 18.16 -6.99
N LEU A 188 -7.36 17.09 -6.33
CA LEU A 188 -8.24 16.15 -5.62
C LEU A 188 -8.81 16.77 -4.35
N GLU A 189 -8.00 17.50 -3.57
CA GLU A 189 -8.46 18.15 -2.35
C GLU A 189 -9.51 19.25 -2.66
N ALA A 190 -9.36 20.00 -3.73
CA ALA A 190 -10.33 20.98 -4.18
C ALA A 190 -11.66 20.35 -4.64
N ALA A 191 -11.63 19.08 -5.05
CA ALA A 191 -12.82 18.34 -5.48
C ALA A 191 -13.38 17.41 -4.38
N ARG A 192 -12.79 17.34 -3.21
CA ARG A 192 -13.01 16.36 -2.15
C ARG A 192 -14.48 16.11 -1.83
N ASP A 193 -15.28 17.18 -1.71
CA ASP A 193 -16.71 17.09 -1.36
C ASP A 193 -17.56 16.39 -2.43
N ARG A 194 -17.03 16.21 -3.65
CA ARG A 194 -17.72 15.57 -4.77
C ARG A 194 -17.19 14.17 -5.07
N LEU A 195 -16.08 13.80 -4.44
CA LEU A 195 -15.37 12.55 -4.63
C LEU A 195 -15.75 11.55 -3.54
N ARG A 196 -15.69 10.27 -3.88
CA ARG A 196 -16.02 9.22 -2.93
C ARG A 196 -14.93 9.09 -1.86
N LEU A 197 -15.36 9.29 -0.61
CA LEU A 197 -14.58 9.04 0.60
C LEU A 197 -15.04 7.70 1.20
N GLN A 198 -14.12 6.83 1.52
CA GLN A 198 -14.36 5.56 2.20
C GLN A 198 -13.08 5.04 2.86
N VAL A 199 -13.11 3.84 3.41
CA VAL A 199 -11.90 3.13 3.81
C VAL A 199 -11.11 2.75 2.56
N ILE A 200 -9.82 3.11 2.55
CA ILE A 200 -8.87 2.81 1.46
C ILE A 200 -7.69 2.00 1.99
N HIS A 201 -6.98 1.33 1.10
CA HIS A 201 -5.74 0.59 1.42
C HIS A 201 -4.58 1.54 1.75
N GLY A 202 -4.45 2.62 0.98
CA GLY A 202 -3.45 3.67 1.12
C GLY A 202 -2.13 3.42 0.39
N ASP A 203 -1.77 2.16 0.05
CA ASP A 203 -0.56 1.82 -0.71
C ASP A 203 -0.79 0.54 -1.56
N PRO A 204 -1.80 0.51 -2.48
CA PRO A 204 -2.13 -0.70 -3.25
C PRO A 204 -1.24 -0.88 -4.48
N LYS A 205 0.06 -0.68 -4.32
CA LYS A 205 1.03 -0.90 -5.40
C LYS A 205 1.15 -2.37 -5.79
N SER A 206 1.67 -2.63 -6.99
CA SER A 206 1.75 -3.98 -7.56
C SER A 206 2.49 -4.99 -6.66
N THR A 207 3.50 -4.55 -5.93
CA THR A 207 4.28 -5.38 -5.00
C THR A 207 3.52 -5.74 -3.71
N ASN A 208 2.40 -5.06 -3.42
CA ASN A 208 1.50 -5.38 -2.31
C ASN A 208 0.35 -6.31 -2.74
N VAL A 209 0.42 -6.87 -3.95
CA VAL A 209 -0.53 -7.86 -4.47
C VAL A 209 0.12 -9.23 -4.55
N LEU A 210 -0.48 -10.22 -3.92
CA LEU A 210 -0.08 -11.61 -4.04
C LEU A 210 -0.83 -12.29 -5.18
N PHE A 211 -0.07 -13.01 -5.99
CA PHE A 211 -0.58 -13.88 -7.06
C PHE A 211 -0.44 -15.34 -6.68
N ALA A 212 -1.38 -16.17 -7.09
CA ALA A 212 -1.26 -17.61 -6.99
C ALA A 212 0.00 -18.09 -7.72
N ALA A 213 0.70 -19.05 -7.15
CA ALA A 213 1.93 -19.57 -7.76
C ALA A 213 1.64 -20.16 -9.15
N GLY A 214 2.38 -19.67 -10.16
CA GLY A 214 2.25 -20.14 -11.56
C GLY A 214 1.04 -19.62 -12.32
N GLU A 215 0.23 -18.72 -11.74
CA GLU A 215 -0.97 -18.15 -12.36
C GLU A 215 -0.90 -16.62 -12.42
N ASP A 216 -1.70 -16.01 -13.31
CA ASP A 216 -1.94 -14.56 -13.37
C ASP A 216 -3.20 -14.16 -12.56
N ARG A 217 -3.52 -14.93 -11.52
CA ARG A 217 -4.66 -14.68 -10.63
C ARG A 217 -4.18 -14.00 -9.34
N ALA A 218 -4.56 -12.74 -9.17
CA ALA A 218 -4.37 -12.00 -7.93
C ALA A 218 -5.28 -12.60 -6.84
N ILE A 219 -4.70 -12.89 -5.66
CA ILE A 219 -5.39 -13.60 -4.59
C ILE A 219 -5.51 -12.82 -3.29
N ALA A 220 -4.57 -11.91 -3.01
CA ALA A 220 -4.63 -11.13 -1.79
C ALA A 220 -3.91 -9.78 -1.91
N LEU A 221 -4.44 -8.78 -1.19
CA LEU A 221 -3.76 -7.54 -0.86
C LEU A 221 -3.07 -7.71 0.49
N ILE A 222 -1.81 -7.27 0.57
CA ILE A 222 -1.00 -7.29 1.79
C ILE A 222 -0.53 -5.87 2.12
N ASP A 223 0.08 -5.72 3.29
CA ASP A 223 0.60 -4.43 3.78
C ASP A 223 -0.51 -3.39 4.07
N LEU A 224 -1.37 -3.73 5.02
CA LEU A 224 -2.49 -2.89 5.46
C LEU A 224 -2.07 -1.79 6.47
N ASP A 225 -0.81 -1.39 6.51
CA ASP A 225 -0.29 -0.41 7.49
C ASP A 225 -0.82 1.00 7.27
N THR A 226 -1.15 1.30 6.02
CA THR A 226 -1.65 2.61 5.59
C THR A 226 -3.16 2.66 5.44
N VAL A 227 -3.87 1.57 5.81
CA VAL A 227 -5.33 1.53 5.69
C VAL A 227 -5.97 2.61 6.56
N LYS A 228 -6.83 3.44 5.95
CA LYS A 228 -7.37 4.65 6.56
C LYS A 228 -8.63 5.16 5.84
N PRO A 229 -9.32 6.17 6.39
CA PRO A 229 -10.26 6.98 5.62
C PRO A 229 -9.54 7.76 4.52
N GLY A 230 -10.04 7.73 3.30
CA GLY A 230 -9.43 8.47 2.20
C GLY A 230 -10.30 8.53 0.95
N LEU A 231 -9.84 9.30 -0.04
CA LEU A 231 -10.48 9.30 -1.35
C LEU A 231 -10.17 8.00 -2.07
N LEU A 232 -11.19 7.37 -2.65
CA LEU A 232 -11.04 6.16 -3.47
C LEU A 232 -10.00 6.36 -4.59
N LEU A 233 -9.88 7.57 -5.08
CA LEU A 233 -8.94 7.96 -6.13
C LEU A 233 -7.48 7.96 -5.68
N HIS A 234 -7.18 8.02 -4.38
CA HIS A 234 -5.82 7.84 -3.89
C HIS A 234 -5.32 6.43 -4.19
N ASP A 235 -6.11 5.40 -3.85
CA ASP A 235 -5.76 4.01 -4.15
C ASP A 235 -5.71 3.72 -5.64
N LEU A 236 -6.68 4.22 -6.40
CA LEU A 236 -6.68 4.03 -7.86
C LEU A 236 -5.48 4.73 -8.51
N GLY A 237 -5.16 5.95 -8.06
CA GLY A 237 -4.00 6.70 -8.54
C GLY A 237 -2.70 5.98 -8.26
N ASP A 238 -2.52 5.46 -7.05
CA ASP A 238 -1.30 4.73 -6.66
C ASP A 238 -1.18 3.40 -7.40
N CYS A 239 -2.25 2.63 -7.49
CA CYS A 239 -2.28 1.39 -8.24
C CYS A 239 -1.98 1.60 -9.73
N LEU A 240 -2.57 2.64 -10.36
CA LEU A 240 -2.32 3.02 -11.75
C LEU A 240 -0.87 3.45 -11.96
N ARG A 241 -0.33 4.30 -11.08
CA ARG A 241 1.08 4.72 -11.12
C ARG A 241 2.03 3.51 -11.07
N SER A 242 1.79 2.59 -10.15
CA SER A 242 2.64 1.43 -9.94
C SER A 242 2.53 0.41 -11.09
N CYS A 243 1.30 0.12 -11.54
CA CYS A 243 1.06 -0.94 -12.54
C CYS A 243 1.32 -0.49 -13.99
N CYS A 244 1.12 0.81 -14.29
CA CYS A 244 1.25 1.32 -15.67
C CYS A 244 2.64 1.86 -15.99
N ASN A 245 3.57 1.82 -15.05
CA ASN A 245 4.98 2.14 -15.27
C ASN A 245 5.74 0.89 -15.74
N ARG A 246 6.10 0.83 -17.02
CA ARG A 246 6.84 -0.32 -17.58
C ARG A 246 8.26 -0.44 -17.05
N LEU A 247 8.86 0.66 -16.59
CA LEU A 247 10.23 0.71 -16.10
C LEU A 247 10.33 0.34 -14.60
N GLY A 248 9.20 0.36 -13.87
CA GLY A 248 9.21 0.24 -12.41
C GLY A 248 9.69 1.53 -11.73
N GLU A 249 9.72 1.52 -10.40
CA GLU A 249 10.12 2.69 -9.59
C GLU A 249 11.64 2.92 -9.62
N GLU A 250 12.42 1.87 -9.84
CA GLU A 250 13.90 1.90 -9.85
C GLU A 250 14.48 1.78 -11.26
N GLY A 251 13.62 1.78 -12.30
CA GLY A 251 14.05 1.58 -13.68
C GLY A 251 14.87 2.74 -14.20
N GLU A 252 16.03 2.43 -14.80
CA GLU A 252 16.80 3.40 -15.57
C GLU A 252 16.00 3.88 -16.79
N GLN A 253 16.26 5.11 -17.26
CA GLN A 253 15.64 5.66 -18.45
C GLN A 253 15.92 4.75 -19.65
N GLY A 254 14.91 3.95 -20.04
CA GLY A 254 14.96 3.11 -21.23
C GLY A 254 14.32 3.79 -22.43
N GLU A 255 14.55 3.25 -23.61
CA GLU A 255 13.83 3.64 -24.82
C GLU A 255 12.37 3.17 -24.72
N GLY A 256 11.41 4.12 -24.84
CA GLY A 256 9.97 3.84 -24.87
C GLY A 256 9.15 4.76 -23.97
N GLU A 257 7.84 4.66 -24.12
CA GLU A 257 6.91 5.40 -23.27
C GLU A 257 6.83 4.72 -21.90
N PRO A 258 7.19 5.41 -20.80
CA PRO A 258 7.15 4.82 -19.46
C PRO A 258 5.72 4.48 -19.02
N PHE A 259 4.72 5.24 -19.46
CA PHE A 259 3.32 5.03 -19.11
C PHE A 259 2.60 4.18 -20.17
N ALA A 260 2.03 3.06 -19.73
CA ALA A 260 1.35 2.09 -20.58
C ALA A 260 -0.17 2.30 -20.59
N ALA A 261 -0.71 2.91 -21.63
CA ALA A 261 -2.14 3.17 -21.76
C ALA A 261 -2.99 1.88 -21.86
N ASP A 262 -2.44 0.82 -22.42
CA ASP A 262 -3.06 -0.52 -22.47
C ASP A 262 -3.22 -1.13 -21.08
N LEU A 263 -2.22 -0.97 -20.21
CA LEU A 263 -2.27 -1.42 -18.81
C LEU A 263 -3.25 -0.58 -17.98
N PHE A 264 -3.30 0.74 -18.22
CA PHE A 264 -4.30 1.62 -17.62
C PHE A 264 -5.73 1.12 -17.91
N GLN A 265 -6.01 0.81 -19.17
CA GLN A 265 -7.33 0.27 -19.57
C GLN A 265 -7.58 -1.10 -18.93
N ALA A 266 -6.58 -1.98 -18.87
CA ALA A 266 -6.71 -3.30 -18.26
C ALA A 266 -7.03 -3.21 -16.76
N LEU A 267 -6.36 -2.33 -16.00
CA LEU A 267 -6.64 -2.11 -14.59
C LEU A 267 -8.07 -1.64 -14.36
N LEU A 268 -8.48 -0.59 -15.07
CA LEU A 268 -9.83 -0.04 -14.94
C LEU A 268 -10.90 -1.03 -15.38
N ALA A 269 -10.63 -1.89 -16.38
CA ALA A 269 -11.55 -2.95 -16.77
C ALA A 269 -11.75 -3.96 -15.63
N GLY A 270 -10.64 -4.43 -15.00
CA GLY A 270 -10.72 -5.32 -13.84
C GLY A 270 -11.45 -4.69 -12.65
N TYR A 271 -11.12 -3.45 -12.33
CA TYR A 271 -11.77 -2.70 -11.24
C TYR A 271 -13.27 -2.55 -11.47
N ARG A 272 -13.67 -2.16 -12.69
CA ARG A 272 -15.08 -1.99 -13.06
C ARG A 272 -15.89 -3.27 -12.93
N ASP A 273 -15.30 -4.42 -13.21
CA ASP A 273 -16.00 -5.71 -13.13
C ASP A 273 -16.38 -6.07 -11.68
N THR A 274 -15.70 -5.51 -10.68
CA THR A 274 -15.88 -5.84 -9.25
C THR A 274 -16.43 -4.69 -8.41
N ALA A 275 -16.19 -3.44 -8.80
CA ALA A 275 -16.56 -2.25 -8.03
C ALA A 275 -16.88 -1.03 -8.90
N GLY A 276 -17.32 -1.23 -10.15
CA GLY A 276 -17.60 -0.11 -11.05
C GLY A 276 -18.75 0.80 -10.61
N ASP A 277 -19.62 0.31 -9.77
CA ASP A 277 -20.72 1.05 -9.13
C ASP A 277 -20.27 2.01 -8.03
N LEU A 278 -19.07 1.79 -7.46
CA LEU A 278 -18.48 2.69 -6.46
C LEU A 278 -18.00 4.01 -7.07
N LEU A 279 -17.61 4.00 -8.37
CA LEU A 279 -17.13 5.20 -9.05
C LEU A 279 -18.30 6.06 -9.57
N GLY A 280 -18.54 7.17 -8.91
CA GLY A 280 -19.46 8.19 -9.38
C GLY A 280 -18.95 8.92 -10.65
N PRO A 281 -19.79 9.76 -11.30
CA PRO A 281 -19.36 10.54 -12.46
C PRO A 281 -18.16 11.46 -12.15
N ALA A 282 -18.09 12.05 -10.96
CA ALA A 282 -16.97 12.87 -10.53
C ALA A 282 -15.69 12.05 -10.41
N ASP A 283 -15.73 10.89 -9.73
CA ASP A 283 -14.57 10.03 -9.58
C ASP A 283 -14.00 9.62 -10.94
N ARG A 284 -14.87 9.22 -11.87
CA ARG A 284 -14.46 8.83 -13.23
C ARG A 284 -13.75 9.96 -13.99
N SER A 285 -14.16 11.22 -13.78
CA SER A 285 -13.54 12.37 -14.44
C SER A 285 -12.14 12.69 -13.90
N PHE A 286 -11.79 12.22 -12.68
CA PHE A 286 -10.50 12.44 -12.05
C PHE A 286 -9.53 11.24 -12.11
N LEU A 287 -9.88 10.13 -12.78
CA LEU A 287 -9.03 8.94 -12.84
C LEU A 287 -7.63 9.20 -13.42
N VAL A 288 -7.55 9.94 -14.52
CA VAL A 288 -6.25 10.30 -15.12
C VAL A 288 -5.49 11.24 -14.21
N GLU A 289 -6.19 12.22 -13.64
CA GLU A 289 -5.59 13.20 -12.74
C GLU A 289 -5.08 12.54 -11.47
N SER A 290 -5.78 11.55 -10.92
CA SER A 290 -5.32 10.83 -9.72
C SER A 290 -3.99 10.10 -9.97
N ALA A 291 -3.84 9.41 -11.11
CA ALA A 291 -2.59 8.75 -11.46
C ALA A 291 -1.42 9.76 -11.61
N ARG A 292 -1.69 10.91 -12.26
CA ARG A 292 -0.70 11.99 -12.42
C ARG A 292 -0.32 12.60 -11.08
N LEU A 293 -1.32 12.88 -10.23
CA LEU A 293 -1.11 13.51 -8.93
C LEU A 293 -0.33 12.61 -7.98
N ILE A 294 -0.66 11.33 -7.88
CA ILE A 294 0.09 10.40 -7.01
C ILE A 294 1.51 10.16 -7.53
N SER A 295 1.72 10.15 -8.87
CA SER A 295 3.09 10.11 -9.42
C SER A 295 3.89 11.38 -9.07
N TYR A 296 3.26 12.55 -9.16
CA TYR A 296 3.84 13.84 -8.78
C TYR A 296 4.17 13.86 -7.28
N GLU A 297 3.24 13.40 -6.43
CA GLU A 297 3.42 13.31 -4.99
C GLU A 297 4.61 12.44 -4.62
N LEU A 298 4.75 11.26 -5.23
CA LEU A 298 5.87 10.37 -4.98
C LEU A 298 7.21 11.03 -5.35
N GLY A 299 7.28 11.65 -6.53
CA GLY A 299 8.46 12.40 -6.96
C GLY A 299 8.80 13.56 -6.02
N LEU A 300 7.78 14.29 -5.55
CA LEU A 300 7.93 15.38 -4.60
C LEU A 300 8.48 14.91 -3.25
N ARG A 301 7.99 13.78 -2.73
CA ARG A 301 8.48 13.16 -1.49
C ARG A 301 9.94 12.76 -1.60
N PHE A 302 10.31 11.99 -2.62
CA PHE A 302 11.69 11.55 -2.84
C PHE A 302 12.66 12.71 -3.09
N PHE A 303 12.18 13.82 -3.65
CA PHE A 303 13.01 15.00 -3.86
C PHE A 303 13.24 15.80 -2.58
N THR A 304 12.29 15.76 -1.65
CA THR A 304 12.29 16.57 -0.41
C THR A 304 13.04 15.88 0.72
N ASP A 305 13.08 14.53 0.75
CA ASP A 305 13.83 13.71 1.73
C ASP A 305 15.35 13.76 1.45
#